data_54e9f06fbf06e073bace0803513b9cef
#
_entry.id   54e9f06fbf06e073bace0803513b9cef
#
_cell.length_a   1.000
_cell.length_b   1.000
_cell.length_c   1.000
_cell.angle_alpha   90.00
_cell.angle_beta   90.00
_cell.angle_gamma   90.00
#
_symmetry.space_group_name_H-M   'P 1'
#
loop_
_entity.id
_entity.type
_entity.pdbx_description
1 polymer ?
#
loop_
_entity_poly.entity_id
_entity_poly.type
_entity_poly.pdbx_seq_one_letter_code
_entity_poly.pdbx_strand_id
1 'polypeptide(L)'
;SYAIACDRNGYVPTHNAAVSRPPTGDYDHDLKYCRSKRIFDDPTGSRCGAHEKPLLLQTYKRDTGEIMHDLSVPIYINGKHWGGFRVGYQPEKHTATSVAHKEQPALPTASSNHRLTRA
;
A
#
# COMPACT_ATOMS: atom_id res chain seq x y z
N SER A 1 -3.11 8.02 5.64
CA SER A 1 -3.68 7.83 4.28
C SER A 1 -2.63 8.06 3.22
N TYR A 2 -2.74 7.38 2.12
CA TYR A 2 -1.81 7.52 1.00
C TYR A 2 -2.52 7.27 -0.34
N ALA A 3 -1.90 7.78 -1.40
CA ALA A 3 -2.33 7.52 -2.77
C ALA A 3 -1.05 7.42 -3.62
N ILE A 4 -0.73 6.24 -4.08
CA ILE A 4 0.54 5.96 -4.74
C ILE A 4 0.38 5.01 -5.92
N ALA A 5 1.32 5.08 -6.85
CA ALA A 5 1.44 4.11 -7.93
C ALA A 5 2.58 3.14 -7.61
N CYS A 6 2.39 1.88 -7.92
CA CYS A 6 3.44 0.88 -7.81
C CYS A 6 3.47 0.03 -9.07
N ASP A 7 4.64 -0.47 -9.41
CA ASP A 7 4.77 -1.38 -10.53
C ASP A 7 4.29 -2.78 -10.14
N ARG A 8 4.36 -3.72 -11.07
CA ARG A 8 3.90 -5.10 -10.85
C ARG A 8 4.64 -5.83 -9.75
N ASN A 9 5.82 -5.37 -9.40
CA ASN A 9 6.65 -5.96 -8.35
C ASN A 9 6.49 -5.25 -7.01
N GLY A 10 5.62 -4.24 -6.94
CA GLY A 10 5.42 -3.46 -5.73
C GLY A 10 6.38 -2.30 -5.54
N TYR A 11 7.15 -1.97 -6.58
CA TYR A 11 8.07 -0.83 -6.51
C TYR A 11 7.31 0.49 -6.59
N VAL A 12 7.55 1.36 -5.63
CA VAL A 12 6.93 2.68 -5.51
C VAL A 12 7.97 3.74 -5.83
N PRO A 13 7.93 4.34 -7.03
CA PRO A 13 8.93 5.35 -7.41
C PRO A 13 8.89 6.59 -6.51
N THR A 14 7.69 7.01 -6.14
CA THR A 14 7.52 8.18 -5.29
C THR A 14 6.33 7.98 -4.36
N HIS A 15 6.42 8.55 -3.18
CA HIS A 15 5.37 8.44 -2.17
C HIS A 15 4.89 9.83 -1.76
N ASN A 16 3.74 9.89 -1.09
CA ASN A 16 3.16 11.15 -0.63
C ASN A 16 4.12 11.87 0.32
N ALA A 17 4.37 13.14 0.06
CA ALA A 17 5.28 13.94 0.86
C ALA A 17 4.86 14.04 2.33
N ALA A 18 3.56 13.98 2.59
CA ALA A 18 3.04 14.06 3.95
C ALA A 18 3.51 12.92 4.85
N VAL A 19 3.84 11.76 4.27
CA VAL A 19 4.24 10.56 5.01
C VAL A 19 5.59 10.02 4.56
N SER A 20 6.31 10.76 3.73
CA SER A 20 7.61 10.33 3.21
C SER A 20 8.52 11.53 3.09
N ARG A 21 9.69 11.47 3.71
CA ARG A 21 10.69 12.52 3.59
C ARG A 21 11.57 12.26 2.38
N PRO A 22 12.15 13.33 1.79
CA PRO A 22 13.09 13.16 0.70
C PRO A 22 14.28 12.29 1.10
N PRO A 23 14.85 11.54 0.17
CA PRO A 23 16.04 10.75 0.46
C PRO A 23 17.23 11.66 0.77
N THR A 24 18.05 11.23 1.73
CA THR A 24 19.23 11.99 2.17
C THR A 24 20.54 11.37 1.73
N GLY A 25 20.50 10.11 1.31
CA GLY A 25 21.71 9.32 1.03
C GLY A 25 22.16 8.50 2.23
N ASP A 26 21.65 8.76 3.42
CA ASP A 26 21.89 7.94 4.60
C ASP A 26 20.91 6.78 4.61
N TYR A 27 21.42 5.56 4.50
CA TYR A 27 20.57 4.38 4.37
C TYR A 27 19.63 4.20 5.56
N ASP A 28 20.13 4.31 6.77
CA ASP A 28 19.33 4.06 7.97
C ASP A 28 18.24 5.12 8.14
N HIS A 29 18.58 6.38 7.89
CA HIS A 29 17.62 7.47 7.94
C HIS A 29 16.54 7.29 6.87
N ASP A 30 16.94 6.99 5.65
CA ASP A 30 16.03 6.85 4.53
C ASP A 30 15.13 5.64 4.67
N LEU A 31 15.64 4.55 5.22
CA LEU A 31 14.84 3.37 5.50
C LEU A 31 13.71 3.68 6.48
N LYS A 32 13.95 4.57 7.42
CA LYS A 32 12.98 4.95 8.43
C LYS A 32 11.97 6.01 7.95
N TYR A 33 12.42 6.98 7.19
CA TYR A 33 11.63 8.18 6.88
C TYR A 33 11.26 8.35 5.42
N CYS A 34 11.98 7.73 4.50
CA CYS A 34 11.68 7.81 3.07
C CYS A 34 10.91 6.58 2.61
N ARG A 35 9.75 6.78 2.02
CA ARG A 35 8.91 5.71 1.50
C ARG A 35 8.96 5.61 -0.02
N SER A 36 9.63 6.55 -0.67
CA SER A 36 9.87 6.51 -2.11
C SER A 36 10.97 5.51 -2.43
N LYS A 37 10.92 4.97 -3.65
CA LYS A 37 11.91 4.01 -4.15
C LYS A 37 12.00 2.74 -3.30
N ARG A 38 10.87 2.30 -2.78
CA ARG A 38 10.75 1.06 -2.01
C ARG A 38 9.96 0.02 -2.77
N ILE A 39 10.25 -1.22 -2.44
CA ILE A 39 9.43 -2.36 -2.87
C ILE A 39 8.56 -2.77 -1.68
N PHE A 40 7.25 -2.67 -1.88
CA PHE A 40 6.27 -3.13 -0.91
C PHE A 40 5.79 -4.50 -1.35
N ASP A 41 6.49 -5.53 -0.91
CA ASP A 41 6.25 -6.91 -1.32
C ASP A 41 5.52 -7.76 -0.27
N ASP A 42 4.92 -7.12 0.71
CA ASP A 42 3.98 -7.78 1.60
C ASP A 42 2.74 -8.23 0.80
N PRO A 43 1.89 -9.11 1.36
CA PRO A 43 0.75 -9.65 0.60
C PRO A 43 -0.15 -8.58 -0.02
N THR A 44 -0.46 -7.52 0.72
CA THR A 44 -1.31 -6.44 0.22
C THR A 44 -0.66 -5.67 -0.91
N GLY A 45 0.61 -5.28 -0.74
CA GLY A 45 1.35 -4.55 -1.75
C GLY A 45 1.58 -5.35 -3.01
N SER A 46 1.91 -6.63 -2.86
CA SER A 46 2.11 -7.52 -3.99
C SER A 46 0.85 -7.68 -4.84
N ARG A 47 -0.29 -7.86 -4.20
CA ARG A 47 -1.55 -7.98 -4.93
C ARG A 47 -1.94 -6.67 -5.61
N CYS A 48 -1.69 -5.56 -4.96
CA CYS A 48 -1.99 -4.24 -5.50
C CYS A 48 -1.30 -4.02 -6.85
N GLY A 49 -0.03 -4.36 -6.94
CA GLY A 49 0.74 -4.18 -8.17
C GLY A 49 0.44 -5.20 -9.25
N ALA A 50 0.04 -6.40 -8.86
CA ALA A 50 -0.06 -7.54 -9.78
C ALA A 50 -1.45 -7.80 -10.33
N HIS A 51 -2.53 -7.39 -9.65
CA HIS A 51 -3.87 -7.74 -10.09
C HIS A 51 -4.30 -6.95 -11.32
N GLU A 52 -5.20 -7.54 -12.06
CA GLU A 52 -5.79 -6.93 -13.26
C GLU A 52 -7.31 -6.80 -13.15
N LYS A 53 -7.85 -6.91 -11.95
CA LYS A 53 -9.27 -6.69 -11.71
C LYS A 53 -9.61 -5.21 -11.86
N PRO A 54 -10.83 -4.86 -12.30
CA PRO A 54 -11.21 -3.45 -12.39
C PRO A 54 -11.03 -2.68 -11.08
N LEU A 55 -11.21 -3.36 -9.96
CA LEU A 55 -11.08 -2.77 -8.63
C LEU A 55 -10.76 -3.86 -7.63
N LEU A 56 -9.84 -3.60 -6.73
CA LEU A 56 -9.52 -4.53 -5.65
C LEU A 56 -9.50 -3.78 -4.33
N LEU A 57 -10.36 -4.19 -3.41
CA LEU A 57 -10.35 -3.70 -2.04
C LEU A 57 -9.71 -4.75 -1.16
N GLN A 58 -8.68 -4.35 -0.45
CA GLN A 58 -8.00 -5.19 0.53
C GLN A 58 -8.10 -4.54 1.90
N THR A 59 -8.16 -5.35 2.92
CA THR A 59 -8.16 -4.89 4.30
C THR A 59 -7.00 -5.55 5.01
N TYR A 60 -6.22 -4.78 5.73
CA TYR A 60 -5.08 -5.31 6.46
C TYR A 60 -4.90 -4.62 7.79
N LYS A 61 -4.13 -5.26 8.66
CA LYS A 61 -3.84 -4.75 9.99
C LYS A 61 -2.38 -4.31 10.03
N ARG A 62 -2.16 -3.10 10.49
CA ARG A 62 -0.80 -2.59 10.72
C ARG A 62 -0.18 -3.22 11.95
N ASP A 63 1.14 -3.11 12.06
CA ASP A 63 1.88 -3.55 13.25
C ASP A 63 1.37 -2.85 14.52
N THR A 64 0.87 -1.63 14.37
CA THR A 64 0.29 -0.87 15.47
C THR A 64 -1.10 -1.37 15.89
N GLY A 65 -1.69 -2.29 15.16
CA GLY A 65 -3.04 -2.78 15.39
C GLY A 65 -4.12 -2.06 14.61
N GLU A 66 -3.77 -1.00 13.91
CA GLU A 66 -4.75 -0.24 13.12
C GLU A 66 -5.22 -1.02 11.91
N ILE A 67 -6.52 -0.93 11.63
CA ILE A 67 -7.12 -1.51 10.43
C ILE A 67 -7.03 -0.50 9.30
N MET A 68 -6.61 -0.96 8.13
CA MET A 68 -6.49 -0.14 6.93
C MET A 68 -7.23 -0.79 5.78
N HIS A 69 -7.84 0.03 4.96
CA HIS A 69 -8.33 -0.37 3.64
C HIS A 69 -7.34 0.08 2.58
N ASP A 70 -7.14 -0.77 1.60
CA ASP A 70 -6.31 -0.48 0.43
C ASP A 70 -7.14 -0.77 -0.81
N LEU A 71 -7.49 0.29 -1.52
CA LEU A 71 -8.29 0.23 -2.73
C LEU A 71 -7.38 0.45 -3.92
N SER A 72 -7.35 -0.47 -4.86
CA SER A 72 -6.44 -0.36 -6.00
C SER A 72 -7.10 -0.67 -7.33
N VAL A 73 -6.60 -0.01 -8.36
CA VAL A 73 -6.99 -0.24 -9.75
C VAL A 73 -5.74 -0.47 -10.57
N PRO A 74 -5.82 -1.32 -11.60
CA PRO A 74 -4.65 -1.56 -12.44
C PRO A 74 -4.33 -0.36 -13.33
N ILE A 75 -3.05 -0.17 -13.60
CA ILE A 75 -2.54 0.83 -14.52
C ILE A 75 -2.07 0.13 -15.79
N TYR A 76 -2.57 0.58 -16.93
CA TYR A 76 -2.16 0.09 -18.24
C TYR A 76 -1.47 1.20 -19.01
N ILE A 77 -0.36 0.86 -19.64
CA ILE A 77 0.39 1.77 -20.49
C ILE A 77 0.51 1.11 -21.85
N ASN A 78 -0.03 1.75 -22.87
CA ASN A 78 -0.06 1.21 -24.24
C ASN A 78 -0.63 -0.21 -24.28
N GLY A 79 -1.69 -0.45 -23.50
CA GLY A 79 -2.35 -1.75 -23.46
C GLY A 79 -1.65 -2.80 -22.63
N LYS A 80 -0.51 -2.49 -22.02
CA LYS A 80 0.23 -3.42 -21.17
C LYS A 80 0.02 -3.08 -19.71
N HIS A 81 -0.22 -4.11 -18.90
CA HIS A 81 -0.35 -3.94 -17.46
C HIS A 81 1.00 -3.54 -16.85
N TRP A 82 1.05 -2.34 -16.31
CA TRP A 82 2.26 -1.79 -15.70
C TRP A 82 2.32 -2.03 -14.19
N GLY A 83 1.20 -1.90 -13.52
CA GLY A 83 1.13 -1.99 -12.07
C GLY A 83 -0.23 -1.58 -11.56
N GLY A 84 -0.26 -0.95 -10.39
CA GLY A 84 -1.49 -0.52 -9.76
C GLY A 84 -1.39 0.88 -9.16
N PHE A 85 -2.52 1.55 -9.10
CA PHE A 85 -2.68 2.77 -8.32
C PHE A 85 -3.47 2.40 -7.07
N ARG A 86 -2.94 2.72 -5.90
CA ARG A 86 -3.55 2.34 -4.64
C ARG A 86 -3.78 3.52 -3.73
N VAL A 87 -4.91 3.47 -3.03
CA VAL A 87 -5.29 4.44 -2.01
C VAL A 87 -5.46 3.70 -0.71
N GLY A 88 -4.74 4.15 0.32
CA GLY A 88 -4.84 3.58 1.65
C GLY A 88 -5.53 4.55 2.59
N TYR A 89 -6.49 4.05 3.35
CA TYR A 89 -7.24 4.86 4.29
C TYR A 89 -7.75 4.02 5.46
N GLN A 90 -8.04 4.69 6.56
CA GLN A 90 -8.64 4.03 7.70
C GLN A 90 -10.15 3.97 7.51
N PRO A 91 -10.80 2.85 7.86
CA PRO A 91 -12.25 2.79 7.86
C PRO A 91 -12.81 3.81 8.84
N GLU A 92 -13.97 4.37 8.50
CA GLU A 92 -14.64 5.28 9.41
C GLU A 92 -15.06 4.56 10.68
N LYS A 93 -14.89 5.27 11.81
CA LYS A 93 -15.27 4.74 13.11
C LYS A 93 -16.71 5.07 13.43
N HIS A 94 -17.62 4.70 12.57
CA HIS A 94 -19.04 4.88 12.81
C HIS A 94 -19.62 3.67 13.51
N THR A 95 -19.99 3.84 14.74
CA THR A 95 -20.54 2.74 15.51
C THR A 95 -21.85 2.22 14.95
N ALA A 96 -22.70 3.14 14.51
CA ALA A 96 -24.05 2.76 14.05
C ALA A 96 -24.04 1.89 12.81
N THR A 97 -23.12 2.18 11.89
CA THR A 97 -23.07 1.48 10.61
C THR A 97 -22.08 0.35 10.59
N SER A 98 -21.19 0.31 11.53
CA SER A 98 -20.14 -0.71 11.59
C SER A 98 -20.70 -2.12 11.76
N VAL A 99 -21.91 -2.24 12.21
CA VAL A 99 -22.59 -3.54 12.39
C VAL A 99 -22.58 -4.36 11.11
N ALA A 100 -22.63 -3.71 9.98
CA ALA A 100 -22.64 -4.41 8.69
C ALA A 100 -21.33 -5.17 8.43
N HIS A 101 -20.28 -4.89 9.16
CA HIS A 101 -18.97 -5.47 8.91
C HIS A 101 -18.57 -6.56 9.89
N LYS A 102 -19.48 -6.96 10.73
CA LYS A 102 -19.19 -7.94 11.77
C LYS A 102 -18.77 -9.31 11.25
N GLU A 103 -19.11 -9.60 10.02
CA GLU A 103 -18.83 -10.90 9.43
C GLU A 103 -17.49 -10.95 8.68
N GLN A 104 -16.67 -9.95 8.82
CA GLN A 104 -15.39 -9.95 8.15
C GLN A 104 -14.52 -11.12 8.62
N PRO A 105 -13.85 -11.80 7.71
CA PRO A 105 -12.91 -12.84 8.09
C PRO A 105 -11.70 -12.25 8.78
N ALA A 106 -10.90 -13.11 9.41
CA ALA A 106 -9.67 -12.68 10.04
C ALA A 106 -8.80 -11.91 9.03
N LEU A 107 -8.27 -10.77 9.49
CA LEU A 107 -7.46 -9.91 8.63
C LEU A 107 -6.02 -10.38 8.63
N PRO A 108 -5.36 -10.35 7.47
CA PRO A 108 -3.93 -10.62 7.44
C PRO A 108 -3.18 -9.49 8.13
N THR A 109 -2.06 -9.82 8.75
CA THR A 109 -1.16 -8.83 9.29
C THR A 109 -0.24 -8.36 8.19
N ALA A 110 -0.10 -7.04 8.04
CA ALA A 110 0.83 -6.50 7.07
C ALA A 110 2.25 -6.90 7.46
N SER A 111 2.98 -7.43 6.48
CA SER A 111 4.37 -7.78 6.69
C SER A 111 5.22 -6.52 6.82
N SER A 112 6.24 -6.58 7.65
CA SER A 112 7.22 -5.50 7.74
C SER A 112 8.31 -5.61 6.66
N ASN A 113 8.17 -6.52 5.71
CA ASN A 113 9.15 -6.79 4.68
C ASN A 113 9.13 -5.73 3.59
N HIS A 114 9.54 -4.54 3.93
CA HIS A 114 9.74 -3.47 2.97
C HIS A 114 11.23 -3.37 2.67
N ARG A 115 11.57 -3.43 1.42
CA ARG A 115 12.95 -3.33 0.99
C ARG A 115 13.21 -1.99 0.34
N LEU A 116 14.29 -1.34 0.77
CA LEU A 116 14.73 -0.10 0.16
C LEU A 116 15.48 -0.42 -1.13
N THR A 117 15.00 0.14 -2.24
CA THR A 117 15.65 -0.02 -3.53
C THR A 117 16.71 1.06 -3.69
N ARG A 118 17.92 0.65 -4.01
CA ARG A 118 19.00 1.58 -4.30
C ARG A 118 19.10 1.78 -5.80
N ALA A 119 19.05 3.03 -6.19
CA ALA A 119 19.20 3.38 -7.57
C ALA A 119 20.67 3.33 -7.97
#